data_dd89f379ba3d3b9b0dc51794e2f8ef09
#
_entry.id   dd89f379ba3d3b9b0dc51794e2f8ef09
#
_cell.length_a   1.000
_cell.length_b   1.000
_cell.length_c   1.000
_cell.angle_alpha   90.00
_cell.angle_beta   90.00
_cell.angle_gamma   90.00
#
_symmetry.space_group_name_H-M   'P 1'
#
loop_
_entity.id
_entity.type
_entity.pdbx_description
1 polymer ?
#
loop_
_entity_poly.entity_id
_entity_poly.type
_entity_poly.pdbx_seq_one_letter_code
_entity_poly.pdbx_strand_id
1 'polypeptide(L)'
;MKSINRALVAAALLWAGGAIAEDQDAGSGLLPRALAHIDDYVTADIAKGVVPGATITIVRHGKVAYRRAWGERDPTNRAPMTDDAIFRIYSMSKPITTVAAMMLVEEGRLGLQEPVAKYIPQFANVKVGVERNGDNGQRVLDLVDPRQPMTIQDLMRHTSGITYGFFGDSLVRKVYTDSHITRGDFDNAEFADRIAKLPLAYQPGTTWDYSHSTDVLGRVIEVVSAKSLYAFEKERILDPLGMRDTSFYVKDQSKWPRIAEPLVNDRAIGRDAEFGDPRVPRRWESGGGGMVSTAADYARFLQMLLSSGTLDEHHYLSPKSIAAMTSNQIGPAAGVVPGPFYLPGPGFGFGLGFAVRLEPGVAPQLGSVGEYFWSGAGGTTFWVDPKEDLFVVFMMQSPAQRLRYRIALHNMVYGALKN
;
A
#
# COMPACT_ATOMS: atom_id res chain seq x y z
N MET A 1 -29.68 -32.66 17.29
CA MET A 1 -28.54 -32.31 16.44
C MET A 1 -29.09 -32.08 15.03
N LYS A 2 -29.28 -30.84 14.65
CA LYS A 2 -29.71 -30.45 13.27
C LYS A 2 -28.54 -29.78 12.62
N SER A 3 -28.02 -30.43 11.58
CA SER A 3 -26.97 -29.90 10.71
C SER A 3 -27.55 -28.78 9.85
N ILE A 4 -27.01 -27.58 9.99
CA ILE A 4 -27.33 -26.43 9.11
C ILE A 4 -26.38 -26.52 7.93
N ASN A 5 -26.91 -26.97 6.79
CA ASN A 5 -26.26 -26.84 5.48
C ASN A 5 -26.17 -25.34 5.11
N ARG A 6 -24.97 -24.79 5.16
CA ARG A 6 -24.67 -23.50 4.52
C ARG A 6 -24.42 -23.77 3.03
N ALA A 7 -25.40 -23.47 2.22
CA ALA A 7 -25.21 -23.40 0.76
C ALA A 7 -24.28 -22.21 0.45
N LEU A 8 -23.08 -22.51 -0.02
CA LEU A 8 -22.16 -21.55 -0.64
C LEU A 8 -22.74 -21.13 -2.00
N VAL A 9 -23.20 -19.89 -2.08
CA VAL A 9 -23.53 -19.27 -3.36
C VAL A 9 -22.24 -18.68 -3.93
N ALA A 10 -21.65 -19.37 -4.88
CA ALA A 10 -20.55 -18.83 -5.69
C ALA A 10 -21.13 -17.76 -6.64
N ALA A 11 -20.93 -16.48 -6.29
CA ALA A 11 -21.26 -15.37 -7.18
C ALA A 11 -20.04 -15.10 -8.09
N ALA A 12 -20.11 -15.64 -9.31
CA ALA A 12 -19.18 -15.26 -10.36
C ALA A 12 -19.40 -13.78 -10.71
N LEU A 13 -18.42 -12.93 -10.43
CA LEU A 13 -18.41 -11.53 -10.83
C LEU A 13 -18.19 -11.44 -12.35
N LEU A 14 -19.26 -11.44 -13.11
CA LEU A 14 -19.25 -11.13 -14.56
C LEU A 14 -18.98 -9.62 -14.73
N TRP A 15 -17.81 -9.30 -15.20
CA TRP A 15 -17.38 -7.94 -15.53
C TRP A 15 -17.74 -7.65 -17.01
N ALA A 16 -18.96 -7.17 -17.25
CA ALA A 16 -19.35 -6.62 -18.55
C ALA A 16 -19.26 -5.09 -18.50
N GLY A 17 -18.41 -4.48 -19.31
CA GLY A 17 -18.31 -3.03 -19.48
C GLY A 17 -19.60 -2.47 -20.09
N GLY A 18 -20.23 -1.51 -19.42
CA GLY A 18 -21.39 -0.76 -19.92
C GLY A 18 -21.81 0.26 -18.86
N ALA A 19 -21.95 1.51 -19.25
CA ALA A 19 -22.49 2.58 -18.41
C ALA A 19 -23.96 2.24 -18.07
N ILE A 20 -24.22 1.76 -16.86
CA ILE A 20 -25.57 1.53 -16.35
C ILE A 20 -25.69 2.26 -15.01
N ALA A 21 -26.56 3.29 -15.01
CA ALA A 21 -27.18 3.79 -13.80
C ALA A 21 -28.27 2.79 -13.41
N GLU A 22 -27.87 1.65 -12.84
CA GLU A 22 -28.80 0.68 -12.27
C GLU A 22 -29.01 0.97 -10.79
N ASP A 23 -30.23 0.70 -10.33
CA ASP A 23 -30.71 0.83 -8.96
C ASP A 23 -29.78 0.06 -7.99
N GLN A 24 -28.74 0.76 -7.48
CA GLN A 24 -27.60 0.16 -6.75
C GLN A 24 -27.95 -0.20 -5.29
N ASP A 25 -29.23 -0.28 -4.93
CA ASP A 25 -29.68 -0.58 -3.56
C ASP A 25 -29.87 -2.09 -3.28
N ALA A 26 -29.62 -2.99 -4.24
CA ALA A 26 -29.94 -4.42 -4.10
C ALA A 26 -29.12 -5.13 -3.02
N GLY A 27 -29.34 -4.78 -1.72
CA GLY A 27 -28.86 -5.54 -0.56
C GLY A 27 -27.44 -5.22 -0.12
N SER A 28 -26.85 -4.06 -0.49
CA SER A 28 -25.56 -3.61 0.03
C SER A 28 -25.65 -3.00 1.43
N GLY A 29 -26.85 -2.58 1.84
CA GLY A 29 -27.06 -1.88 3.13
C GLY A 29 -26.41 -0.49 3.17
N LEU A 30 -26.16 0.14 2.01
CA LEU A 30 -25.70 1.52 1.89
C LEU A 30 -26.81 2.39 1.29
N LEU A 31 -26.93 3.64 1.77
CA LEU A 31 -27.91 4.60 1.30
C LEU A 31 -27.41 5.28 0.00
N PRO A 32 -28.06 5.08 -1.17
CA PRO A 32 -27.60 5.66 -2.44
C PRO A 32 -27.53 7.18 -2.42
N ARG A 33 -28.50 7.85 -1.74
CA ARG A 33 -28.50 9.31 -1.59
C ARG A 33 -27.32 9.84 -0.79
N ALA A 34 -26.85 9.10 0.20
CA ALA A 34 -25.66 9.48 0.97
C ALA A 34 -24.37 9.25 0.17
N LEU A 35 -24.30 8.18 -0.62
CA LEU A 35 -23.17 7.94 -1.53
C LEU A 35 -23.09 9.01 -2.63
N ALA A 36 -24.20 9.63 -3.04
CA ALA A 36 -24.20 10.73 -4.02
C ALA A 36 -23.37 11.94 -3.57
N HIS A 37 -23.15 12.14 -2.27
CA HIS A 37 -22.23 13.18 -1.77
C HIS A 37 -20.80 12.97 -2.23
N ILE A 38 -20.40 11.74 -2.58
CA ILE A 38 -19.09 11.45 -3.17
C ILE A 38 -19.01 12.06 -4.57
N ASP A 39 -20.10 11.93 -5.39
CA ASP A 39 -20.18 12.55 -6.71
C ASP A 39 -20.00 14.07 -6.61
N ASP A 40 -20.77 14.71 -5.73
CA ASP A 40 -20.71 16.16 -5.53
C ASP A 40 -19.32 16.63 -5.10
N TYR A 41 -18.71 15.89 -4.16
CA TYR A 41 -17.38 16.21 -3.62
C TYR A 41 -16.28 16.13 -4.69
N VAL A 42 -16.25 15.03 -5.46
CA VAL A 42 -15.23 14.79 -6.49
C VAL A 42 -15.43 15.74 -7.67
N THR A 43 -16.66 15.91 -8.15
CA THR A 43 -16.94 16.77 -9.30
C THR A 43 -16.68 18.24 -9.00
N ALA A 44 -16.94 18.71 -7.78
CA ALA A 44 -16.61 20.07 -7.36
C ALA A 44 -15.08 20.33 -7.39
N ASP A 45 -14.26 19.35 -7.00
CA ASP A 45 -12.81 19.48 -7.03
C ASP A 45 -12.23 19.40 -8.46
N ILE A 46 -12.82 18.57 -9.31
CA ILE A 46 -12.47 18.53 -10.75
C ILE A 46 -12.79 19.86 -11.39
N ALA A 47 -13.98 20.43 -11.14
CA ALA A 47 -14.39 21.72 -11.68
C ALA A 47 -13.47 22.88 -11.26
N LYS A 48 -12.85 22.78 -10.06
CA LYS A 48 -11.86 23.74 -9.55
C LYS A 48 -10.43 23.48 -10.05
N GLY A 49 -10.20 22.40 -10.82
CA GLY A 49 -8.85 21.99 -11.24
C GLY A 49 -7.95 21.50 -10.10
N VAL A 50 -8.53 21.00 -9.01
CA VAL A 50 -7.81 20.49 -7.83
C VAL A 50 -7.35 19.05 -8.03
N VAL A 51 -8.17 18.25 -8.72
CA VAL A 51 -7.86 16.88 -9.12
C VAL A 51 -8.18 16.68 -10.60
N PRO A 52 -7.40 15.86 -11.34
CA PRO A 52 -7.68 15.64 -12.77
C PRO A 52 -8.91 14.76 -12.97
N GLY A 53 -9.01 13.72 -12.18
CA GLY A 53 -10.06 12.72 -12.21
C GLY A 53 -9.76 11.61 -11.22
N ALA A 54 -10.73 10.74 -10.98
CA ALA A 54 -10.63 9.66 -10.02
C ALA A 54 -11.53 8.48 -10.38
N THR A 55 -11.25 7.32 -9.77
CA THR A 55 -12.15 6.18 -9.75
C THR A 55 -12.38 5.71 -8.32
N ILE A 56 -13.55 5.16 -8.05
CA ILE A 56 -13.88 4.50 -6.77
C ILE A 56 -14.63 3.20 -7.02
N THR A 57 -14.34 2.21 -6.18
CA THR A 57 -15.15 1.00 -6.05
C THR A 57 -15.40 0.73 -4.57
N ILE A 58 -16.65 0.61 -4.18
CA ILE A 58 -17.11 0.23 -2.85
C ILE A 58 -17.80 -1.12 -2.97
N VAL A 59 -17.33 -2.09 -2.20
CA VAL A 59 -17.92 -3.43 -2.13
C VAL A 59 -18.34 -3.68 -0.69
N ARG A 60 -19.56 -4.18 -0.50
CA ARG A 60 -20.08 -4.62 0.80
C ARG A 60 -20.89 -5.89 0.62
N HIS A 61 -20.75 -6.86 1.53
CA HIS A 61 -21.39 -8.17 1.47
C HIS A 61 -21.12 -8.89 0.13
N GLY A 62 -19.88 -8.77 -0.37
CA GLY A 62 -19.46 -9.36 -1.65
C GLY A 62 -20.10 -8.75 -2.90
N LYS A 63 -20.85 -7.61 -2.77
CA LYS A 63 -21.52 -6.92 -3.87
C LYS A 63 -20.92 -5.54 -4.11
N VAL A 64 -20.78 -5.16 -5.38
CA VAL A 64 -20.42 -3.79 -5.74
C VAL A 64 -21.58 -2.86 -5.38
N ALA A 65 -21.43 -2.09 -4.31
CA ALA A 65 -22.41 -1.14 -3.83
C ALA A 65 -22.35 0.21 -4.55
N TYR A 66 -21.13 0.59 -5.00
CA TYR A 66 -20.90 1.86 -5.69
C TYR A 66 -19.64 1.78 -6.52
N ARG A 67 -19.71 2.21 -7.78
CA ARG A 67 -18.57 2.32 -8.67
C ARG A 67 -18.75 3.53 -9.57
N ARG A 68 -17.71 4.38 -9.67
CA ARG A 68 -17.70 5.59 -10.49
C ARG A 68 -16.32 5.90 -11.02
N ALA A 69 -16.31 6.59 -12.17
CA ALA A 69 -15.16 7.27 -12.75
C ALA A 69 -15.55 8.70 -13.07
N TRP A 70 -14.70 9.67 -12.71
CA TRP A 70 -14.95 11.11 -12.90
C TRP A 70 -13.75 11.79 -13.54
N GLY A 71 -14.02 12.85 -14.29
CA GLY A 71 -13.00 13.76 -14.82
C GLY A 71 -12.16 13.18 -15.93
N GLU A 72 -10.91 13.60 -15.98
CA GLU A 72 -9.95 13.28 -17.04
C GLU A 72 -8.89 12.29 -16.54
N ARG A 73 -8.65 11.24 -17.31
CA ARG A 73 -7.56 10.28 -17.10
C ARG A 73 -6.22 10.89 -17.54
N ASP A 74 -6.23 11.65 -18.62
CA ASP A 74 -5.08 12.41 -19.10
C ASP A 74 -5.50 13.87 -19.36
N PRO A 75 -5.18 14.77 -18.43
CA PRO A 75 -5.54 16.18 -18.56
C PRO A 75 -4.90 16.88 -19.76
N THR A 76 -3.74 16.38 -20.22
CA THR A 76 -3.03 16.96 -21.38
C THR A 76 -3.83 16.76 -22.67
N ASN A 77 -4.40 15.57 -22.83
CA ASN A 77 -5.18 15.19 -24.01
C ASN A 77 -6.69 15.27 -23.78
N ARG A 78 -7.13 15.70 -22.59
CA ARG A 78 -8.52 15.74 -22.15
C ARG A 78 -9.24 14.38 -22.30
N ALA A 79 -8.48 13.30 -22.15
CA ALA A 79 -9.03 11.96 -22.25
C ALA A 79 -9.89 11.66 -21.02
N PRO A 80 -11.15 11.20 -21.19
CA PRO A 80 -12.04 10.96 -20.07
C PRO A 80 -11.52 9.82 -19.17
N MET A 81 -11.79 9.91 -17.87
CA MET A 81 -11.52 8.84 -16.93
C MET A 81 -12.40 7.63 -17.23
N THR A 82 -11.83 6.44 -17.07
CA THR A 82 -12.51 5.17 -17.31
C THR A 82 -12.30 4.23 -16.12
N ASP A 83 -13.21 3.27 -15.91
CA ASP A 83 -13.13 2.29 -14.83
C ASP A 83 -11.90 1.38 -14.90
N ASP A 84 -11.34 1.22 -16.10
CA ASP A 84 -10.16 0.42 -16.38
C ASP A 84 -8.86 1.23 -16.43
N ALA A 85 -8.88 2.48 -15.96
CA ALA A 85 -7.70 3.32 -15.90
C ALA A 85 -6.61 2.69 -15.00
N ILE A 86 -5.37 2.78 -15.48
CA ILE A 86 -4.18 2.24 -14.80
C ILE A 86 -3.50 3.37 -14.03
N PHE A 87 -3.37 3.19 -12.72
CA PHE A 87 -2.78 4.18 -11.82
C PHE A 87 -1.43 3.73 -11.29
N ARG A 88 -0.49 4.65 -11.08
CA ARG A 88 0.67 4.43 -10.21
C ARG A 88 0.16 4.29 -8.78
N ILE A 89 0.27 3.10 -8.21
CA ILE A 89 -0.28 2.83 -6.87
C ILE A 89 0.71 3.09 -5.74
N TYR A 90 1.98 3.37 -6.08
CA TYR A 90 3.02 3.67 -5.10
C TYR A 90 2.99 2.71 -3.90
N SER A 91 2.86 3.24 -2.69
CA SER A 91 2.93 2.45 -1.47
C SER A 91 1.79 1.44 -1.28
N MET A 92 0.77 1.44 -2.13
CA MET A 92 -0.17 0.32 -2.18
C MET A 92 0.45 -0.96 -2.77
N SER A 93 1.69 -0.91 -3.28
CA SER A 93 2.51 -2.10 -3.61
C SER A 93 2.87 -2.89 -2.35
N LYS A 94 3.12 -2.21 -1.20
CA LYS A 94 3.58 -2.84 0.05
C LYS A 94 2.71 -3.99 0.56
N PRO A 95 1.37 -3.87 0.61
CA PRO A 95 0.50 -4.98 0.97
C PRO A 95 0.70 -6.23 0.12
N ILE A 96 0.84 -6.07 -1.21
CA ILE A 96 1.04 -7.19 -2.14
C ILE A 96 2.37 -7.89 -1.82
N THR A 97 3.47 -7.13 -1.70
CA THR A 97 4.79 -7.64 -1.34
C THR A 97 4.80 -8.30 0.04
N THR A 98 4.05 -7.75 1.01
CA THR A 98 3.95 -8.34 2.34
C THR A 98 3.17 -9.65 2.32
N VAL A 99 2.08 -9.75 1.56
CA VAL A 99 1.36 -11.01 1.32
C VAL A 99 2.29 -12.05 0.68
N ALA A 100 3.09 -11.65 -0.32
CA ALA A 100 4.08 -12.53 -0.95
C ALA A 100 5.09 -13.10 0.07
N ALA A 101 5.60 -12.27 0.96
CA ALA A 101 6.49 -12.71 2.04
C ALA A 101 5.78 -13.66 3.02
N MET A 102 4.51 -13.37 3.37
CA MET A 102 3.73 -14.23 4.28
C MET A 102 3.42 -15.60 3.68
N MET A 103 3.28 -15.73 2.36
CA MET A 103 3.20 -17.05 1.71
C MET A 103 4.46 -17.89 1.98
N LEU A 104 5.63 -17.27 1.87
CA LEU A 104 6.90 -17.95 2.19
C LEU A 104 7.03 -18.28 3.68
N VAL A 105 6.44 -17.47 4.56
CA VAL A 105 6.36 -17.77 6.00
C VAL A 105 5.49 -19.00 6.26
N GLU A 106 4.30 -19.08 5.65
CA GLU A 106 3.43 -20.27 5.79
C GLU A 106 4.07 -21.54 5.22
N GLU A 107 4.90 -21.41 4.19
CA GLU A 107 5.66 -22.52 3.61
C GLU A 107 6.87 -22.92 4.47
N GLY A 108 7.15 -22.24 5.58
CA GLY A 108 8.31 -22.50 6.43
C GLY A 108 9.67 -22.15 5.78
N ARG A 109 9.66 -21.38 4.71
CA ARG A 109 10.85 -20.95 3.95
C ARG A 109 11.42 -19.62 4.42
N LEU A 110 10.62 -18.84 5.15
CA LEU A 110 10.97 -17.54 5.70
C LEU A 110 10.48 -17.44 7.16
N GLY A 111 11.37 -17.07 8.09
CA GLY A 111 11.02 -16.87 9.49
C GLY A 111 10.90 -15.40 9.86
N LEU A 112 9.80 -15.00 10.54
CA LEU A 112 9.59 -13.60 10.92
C LEU A 112 10.70 -13.05 11.82
N GLN A 113 11.25 -13.88 12.72
CA GLN A 113 12.32 -13.50 13.65
C GLN A 113 13.73 -13.72 13.10
N GLU A 114 13.85 -14.22 11.88
CA GLU A 114 15.15 -14.42 11.27
C GLU A 114 15.80 -13.08 10.91
N PRO A 115 17.12 -12.96 11.10
CA PRO A 115 17.82 -11.74 10.73
C PRO A 115 17.85 -11.56 9.20
N VAL A 116 17.64 -10.33 8.75
CA VAL A 116 17.73 -9.95 7.32
C VAL A 116 19.09 -10.35 6.73
N ALA A 117 20.16 -10.28 7.55
CA ALA A 117 21.52 -10.67 7.16
C ALA A 117 21.66 -12.15 6.76
N LYS A 118 20.74 -13.03 7.16
CA LYS A 118 20.69 -14.42 6.68
C LYS A 118 20.48 -14.50 5.17
N TYR A 119 19.70 -13.58 4.64
CA TYR A 119 19.30 -13.53 3.22
C TYR A 119 20.11 -12.52 2.41
N ILE A 120 20.47 -11.41 3.04
CA ILE A 120 21.26 -10.31 2.45
C ILE A 120 22.43 -10.03 3.40
N PRO A 121 23.59 -10.69 3.22
CA PRO A 121 24.73 -10.63 4.15
C PRO A 121 25.23 -9.23 4.46
N GLN A 122 25.06 -8.27 3.55
CA GLN A 122 25.47 -6.88 3.73
C GLN A 122 24.81 -6.22 4.95
N PHE A 123 23.62 -6.67 5.36
CA PHE A 123 22.93 -6.17 6.55
C PHE A 123 23.54 -6.63 7.88
N ALA A 124 24.53 -7.52 7.87
CA ALA A 124 25.28 -7.87 9.07
C ALA A 124 26.15 -6.72 9.59
N ASN A 125 26.52 -5.76 8.74
CA ASN A 125 27.48 -4.71 9.05
C ASN A 125 26.84 -3.31 9.11
N VAL A 126 25.49 -3.21 9.09
CA VAL A 126 24.79 -1.92 9.19
C VAL A 126 25.09 -1.23 10.52
N LYS A 127 25.08 0.09 10.51
CA LYS A 127 25.29 0.92 11.70
C LYS A 127 24.05 1.77 11.98
N VAL A 128 23.84 2.13 13.21
CA VAL A 128 22.80 3.07 13.63
C VAL A 128 23.44 4.45 13.78
N GLY A 129 22.83 5.46 13.15
CA GLY A 129 23.24 6.85 13.30
C GLY A 129 22.70 7.47 14.58
N VAL A 130 23.59 8.06 15.39
CA VAL A 130 23.25 8.78 16.63
C VAL A 130 23.72 10.20 16.48
N GLU A 131 22.79 11.15 16.58
CA GLU A 131 23.13 12.57 16.53
C GLU A 131 23.55 13.09 17.91
N ARG A 132 24.59 13.89 17.94
CA ARG A 132 25.02 14.63 19.12
C ARG A 132 25.47 16.06 18.76
N ASN A 133 25.51 16.92 19.73
CA ASN A 133 26.14 18.23 19.57
C ASN A 133 27.66 18.10 19.67
N GLY A 134 28.38 18.63 18.69
CA GLY A 134 29.83 18.77 18.71
C GLY A 134 30.27 19.99 19.54
N ASP A 135 31.61 20.13 19.75
CA ASP A 135 32.22 21.14 20.60
C ASP A 135 31.90 22.59 20.18
N ASN A 136 31.58 22.81 18.90
CA ASN A 136 31.23 24.14 18.36
C ASN A 136 29.70 24.29 18.12
N GLY A 137 28.88 23.43 18.73
CA GLY A 137 27.41 23.46 18.61
C GLY A 137 26.83 22.91 17.29
N GLN A 138 27.66 22.46 16.35
CA GLN A 138 27.18 21.79 15.15
C GLN A 138 26.71 20.37 15.47
N ARG A 139 25.69 19.85 14.70
CA ARG A 139 25.28 18.46 14.81
C ARG A 139 26.31 17.53 14.19
N VAL A 140 26.64 16.46 14.89
CA VAL A 140 27.59 15.41 14.48
C VAL A 140 26.86 14.08 14.48
N LEU A 141 27.12 13.24 13.48
CA LEU A 141 26.56 11.90 13.34
C LEU A 141 27.63 10.87 13.75
N ASP A 142 27.39 10.20 14.87
CA ASP A 142 28.18 9.04 15.29
C ASP A 142 27.52 7.75 14.76
N LEU A 143 28.32 6.75 14.41
CA LEU A 143 27.85 5.45 13.95
C LEU A 143 28.12 4.41 15.03
N VAL A 144 27.05 3.77 15.52
CA VAL A 144 27.15 2.73 16.56
C VAL A 144 26.59 1.40 16.04
N ASP A 145 26.95 0.31 16.70
CA ASP A 145 26.40 -1.01 16.35
C ASP A 145 24.92 -1.10 16.74
N PRO A 146 24.10 -1.85 15.96
CA PRO A 146 22.77 -2.22 16.38
C PRO A 146 22.79 -3.07 17.66
N ARG A 147 21.85 -2.83 18.56
CA ARG A 147 21.71 -3.64 19.79
C ARG A 147 21.23 -5.05 19.53
N GLN A 148 20.52 -5.25 18.41
CA GLN A 148 20.03 -6.54 17.93
C GLN A 148 19.98 -6.55 16.41
N PRO A 149 20.04 -7.71 15.77
CA PRO A 149 19.89 -7.82 14.31
C PRO A 149 18.51 -7.34 13.88
N MET A 150 18.44 -6.69 12.70
CA MET A 150 17.21 -6.39 12.00
C MET A 150 16.54 -7.69 11.55
N THR A 151 15.24 -7.87 11.84
CA THR A 151 14.47 -9.06 11.50
C THR A 151 13.58 -8.85 10.27
N ILE A 152 13.09 -9.94 9.69
CA ILE A 152 12.07 -9.93 8.63
C ILE A 152 10.79 -9.23 9.11
N GLN A 153 10.36 -9.49 10.34
CA GLN A 153 9.20 -8.82 10.94
C GLN A 153 9.42 -7.30 11.01
N ASP A 154 10.63 -6.85 11.32
CA ASP A 154 10.95 -5.42 11.38
C ASP A 154 10.82 -4.75 10.00
N LEU A 155 11.15 -5.45 8.91
CA LEU A 155 10.90 -4.96 7.55
C LEU A 155 9.40 -4.80 7.29
N MET A 156 8.60 -5.79 7.65
CA MET A 156 7.16 -5.84 7.37
C MET A 156 6.35 -4.81 8.17
N ARG A 157 6.81 -4.46 9.38
CA ARG A 157 6.13 -3.52 10.28
C ARG A 157 6.81 -2.16 10.37
N HIS A 158 7.81 -1.85 9.53
CA HIS A 158 8.57 -0.60 9.51
C HIS A 158 9.29 -0.25 10.83
N THR A 159 9.88 -1.25 11.49
CA THR A 159 10.69 -1.07 12.70
C THR A 159 12.16 -1.43 12.49
N SER A 160 12.58 -1.56 11.24
CA SER A 160 13.93 -1.97 10.85
C SER A 160 15.03 -0.94 11.18
N GLY A 161 14.64 0.32 11.41
CA GLY A 161 15.55 1.45 11.49
C GLY A 161 15.93 2.06 10.14
N ILE A 162 15.64 1.40 9.02
CA ILE A 162 15.72 1.99 7.68
C ILE A 162 14.73 3.17 7.60
N THR A 163 15.04 4.19 6.82
CA THR A 163 14.18 5.39 6.67
C THR A 163 14.00 5.81 5.22
N TYR A 164 13.21 6.85 4.99
CA TYR A 164 13.20 7.69 3.79
C TYR A 164 13.91 9.01 4.06
N GLY A 165 14.66 9.53 3.08
CA GLY A 165 15.40 10.78 3.22
C GLY A 165 14.52 12.04 3.29
N PHE A 166 13.28 11.98 2.80
CA PHE A 166 12.41 13.15 2.64
C PHE A 166 11.51 13.48 3.87
N PHE A 167 11.61 12.72 4.96
CA PHE A 167 10.88 13.02 6.20
C PHE A 167 11.79 13.72 7.22
N GLY A 168 11.58 15.02 7.45
CA GLY A 168 12.33 15.79 8.42
C GLY A 168 13.79 16.08 8.00
N ASP A 169 14.63 16.50 8.96
CA ASP A 169 15.95 17.06 8.72
C ASP A 169 17.09 16.42 9.53
N SER A 170 16.88 15.18 10.03
CA SER A 170 17.95 14.47 10.74
C SER A 170 19.17 14.23 9.86
N LEU A 171 20.36 14.14 10.46
CA LEU A 171 21.60 13.88 9.71
C LEU A 171 21.54 12.53 8.98
N VAL A 172 20.91 11.50 9.57
CA VAL A 172 20.70 10.23 8.90
C VAL A 172 19.85 10.43 7.65
N ARG A 173 18.73 11.14 7.72
CA ARG A 173 17.86 11.40 6.57
C ARG A 173 18.56 12.21 5.49
N LYS A 174 19.43 13.13 5.90
CA LYS A 174 20.30 13.86 4.94
C LYS A 174 21.22 12.89 4.18
N VAL A 175 21.83 11.91 4.88
CA VAL A 175 22.66 10.88 4.23
C VAL A 175 21.84 10.10 3.17
N TYR A 176 20.58 9.72 3.48
CA TYR A 176 19.70 9.08 2.51
C TYR A 176 19.40 9.97 1.30
N THR A 177 19.10 11.24 1.51
CA THR A 177 18.84 12.22 0.44
C THR A 177 20.07 12.40 -0.44
N ASP A 178 21.23 12.60 0.16
CA ASP A 178 22.50 12.86 -0.54
C ASP A 178 23.01 11.61 -1.29
N SER A 179 22.65 10.42 -0.83
CA SER A 179 23.06 9.15 -1.44
C SER A 179 22.43 8.87 -2.81
N HIS A 180 21.27 9.51 -3.09
CA HIS A 180 20.51 9.27 -4.32
C HIS A 180 20.30 7.79 -4.64
N ILE A 181 20.06 6.94 -3.63
CA ILE A 181 20.00 5.47 -3.73
C ILE A 181 19.00 4.95 -4.78
N THR A 182 18.00 5.75 -5.12
CA THR A 182 16.94 5.42 -6.05
C THR A 182 17.20 5.90 -7.49
N ARG A 183 18.31 6.62 -7.73
CA ARG A 183 18.68 7.09 -9.06
C ARG A 183 19.48 6.06 -9.85
N GLY A 184 19.14 5.95 -11.13
CA GLY A 184 19.83 5.10 -12.10
C GLY A 184 19.05 3.83 -12.44
N ASP A 185 19.62 3.01 -13.30
CA ASP A 185 19.09 1.68 -13.65
C ASP A 185 19.82 0.60 -12.85
N PHE A 186 19.13 -0.04 -11.94
CA PHE A 186 19.64 -1.07 -11.03
C PHE A 186 18.51 -2.05 -10.69
N ASP A 187 18.87 -3.21 -10.14
CA ASP A 187 17.90 -4.21 -9.69
C ASP A 187 17.77 -4.24 -8.16
N ASN A 188 16.91 -5.14 -7.64
CA ASN A 188 16.65 -5.25 -6.21
C ASN A 188 17.91 -5.67 -5.41
N ALA A 189 18.82 -6.43 -6.00
CA ALA A 189 20.08 -6.81 -5.34
C ALA A 189 21.00 -5.58 -5.20
N GLU A 190 21.18 -4.82 -6.27
CA GLU A 190 21.96 -3.57 -6.26
C GLU A 190 21.34 -2.53 -5.32
N PHE A 191 20.01 -2.43 -5.27
CA PHE A 191 19.33 -1.56 -4.31
C PHE A 191 19.63 -1.96 -2.86
N ALA A 192 19.52 -3.25 -2.55
CA ALA A 192 19.80 -3.77 -1.21
C ALA A 192 21.26 -3.51 -0.80
N ASP A 193 22.21 -3.66 -1.73
CA ASP A 193 23.63 -3.36 -1.50
C ASP A 193 23.89 -1.87 -1.25
N ARG A 194 23.16 -0.98 -1.94
CA ARG A 194 23.26 0.47 -1.76
C ARG A 194 22.72 0.90 -0.39
N ILE A 195 21.51 0.44 -0.03
CA ILE A 195 20.87 0.86 1.21
C ILE A 195 21.53 0.28 2.46
N ALA A 196 22.13 -0.92 2.36
CA ALA A 196 22.89 -1.53 3.47
C ALA A 196 24.15 -0.74 3.88
N LYS A 197 24.63 0.18 3.03
CA LYS A 197 25.75 1.09 3.33
C LYS A 197 25.31 2.35 4.09
N LEU A 198 24.02 2.61 4.18
CA LEU A 198 23.47 3.78 4.84
C LEU A 198 23.19 3.49 6.31
N PRO A 199 23.35 4.49 7.21
CA PRO A 199 23.04 4.29 8.61
C PRO A 199 21.55 4.14 8.85
N LEU A 200 21.18 3.32 9.82
CA LEU A 200 19.82 3.20 10.32
C LEU A 200 19.46 4.45 11.13
N ALA A 201 18.24 4.94 11.03
CA ALA A 201 17.76 6.09 11.79
C ALA A 201 17.40 5.73 13.24
N TYR A 202 17.12 4.46 13.50
CA TYR A 202 16.73 3.95 14.82
C TYR A 202 17.32 2.55 15.05
N GLN A 203 17.39 2.16 16.31
CA GLN A 203 17.70 0.78 16.67
C GLN A 203 16.62 -0.15 16.12
N PRO A 204 16.97 -1.27 15.43
CA PRO A 204 15.98 -2.24 14.96
C PRO A 204 15.04 -2.71 16.06
N GLY A 205 13.76 -2.82 15.77
CA GLY A 205 12.73 -3.28 16.69
C GLY A 205 12.24 -2.26 17.72
N THR A 206 12.70 -0.98 17.68
CA THR A 206 12.35 -0.01 18.72
C THR A 206 11.36 1.07 18.28
N THR A 207 11.45 1.52 17.06
CA THR A 207 10.69 2.70 16.58
C THR A 207 10.05 2.40 15.23
N TRP A 208 8.77 2.70 15.10
CA TRP A 208 8.11 2.69 13.81
C TRP A 208 8.52 3.93 13.01
N ASP A 209 9.16 3.72 11.87
CA ASP A 209 9.54 4.79 10.95
C ASP A 209 9.32 4.33 9.51
N TYR A 210 8.49 5.07 8.77
CA TYR A 210 8.14 4.72 7.40
C TYR A 210 9.36 4.77 6.47
N SER A 211 9.55 3.71 5.65
CA SER A 211 10.86 3.49 5.06
C SER A 211 10.86 2.62 3.81
N HIS A 212 12.06 2.43 3.26
CA HIS A 212 12.40 1.46 2.22
C HIS A 212 12.39 -0.01 2.70
N SER A 213 11.89 -0.31 3.88
CA SER A 213 11.88 -1.69 4.43
C SER A 213 11.24 -2.71 3.50
N THR A 214 10.14 -2.34 2.83
CA THR A 214 9.46 -3.28 1.91
C THR A 214 10.21 -3.46 0.59
N ASP A 215 11.05 -2.51 0.19
CA ASP A 215 11.96 -2.70 -0.94
C ASP A 215 13.02 -3.76 -0.60
N VAL A 216 13.58 -3.71 0.61
CA VAL A 216 14.50 -4.74 1.12
C VAL A 216 13.79 -6.09 1.27
N LEU A 217 12.52 -6.11 1.74
CA LEU A 217 11.71 -7.32 1.81
C LEU A 217 11.51 -7.95 0.42
N GLY A 218 11.32 -7.13 -0.63
CA GLY A 218 11.27 -7.60 -2.01
C GLY A 218 12.53 -8.40 -2.39
N ARG A 219 13.72 -7.90 -2.03
CA ARG A 219 14.97 -8.64 -2.25
C ARG A 219 15.05 -9.93 -1.44
N VAL A 220 14.56 -9.96 -0.20
CA VAL A 220 14.46 -11.21 0.59
C VAL A 220 13.60 -12.24 -0.13
N ILE A 221 12.43 -11.82 -0.66
CA ILE A 221 11.56 -12.72 -1.44
C ILE A 221 12.28 -13.29 -2.65
N GLU A 222 13.07 -12.50 -3.39
CA GLU A 222 13.86 -12.98 -4.53
C GLU A 222 14.89 -14.03 -4.12
N VAL A 223 15.62 -13.79 -3.03
CA VAL A 223 16.62 -14.75 -2.51
C VAL A 223 15.97 -16.06 -2.12
N VAL A 224 14.84 -16.01 -1.39
CA VAL A 224 14.15 -17.22 -0.90
C VAL A 224 13.46 -17.97 -2.04
N SER A 225 12.87 -17.28 -2.99
CA SER A 225 12.10 -17.88 -4.09
C SER A 225 12.97 -18.29 -5.28
N ALA A 226 14.16 -17.72 -5.42
CA ALA A 226 15.02 -17.81 -6.62
C ALA A 226 14.34 -17.26 -7.90
N LYS A 227 13.40 -16.31 -7.75
CA LYS A 227 12.68 -15.61 -8.83
C LYS A 227 12.83 -14.12 -8.64
N SER A 228 12.64 -13.32 -9.72
CA SER A 228 12.44 -11.88 -9.51
C SER A 228 11.17 -11.63 -8.68
N LEU A 229 11.10 -10.49 -8.01
CA LEU A 229 9.94 -10.15 -7.17
C LEU A 229 8.65 -10.19 -7.99
N TYR A 230 8.66 -9.58 -9.19
CA TYR A 230 7.51 -9.59 -10.08
C TYR A 230 7.13 -11.00 -10.53
N ALA A 231 8.10 -11.82 -10.89
CA ALA A 231 7.81 -13.19 -11.32
C ALA A 231 7.15 -14.01 -10.20
N PHE A 232 7.61 -13.84 -8.95
CA PHE A 232 7.01 -14.51 -7.80
C PHE A 232 5.60 -13.99 -7.51
N GLU A 233 5.42 -12.67 -7.42
CA GLU A 233 4.12 -12.04 -7.15
C GLU A 233 3.12 -12.34 -8.26
N LYS A 234 3.56 -12.30 -9.53
CA LYS A 234 2.73 -12.62 -10.69
C LYS A 234 2.19 -14.05 -10.62
N GLU A 235 3.07 -15.03 -10.40
CA GLU A 235 2.70 -16.44 -10.34
C GLU A 235 1.79 -16.77 -9.15
N ARG A 236 2.10 -16.19 -7.98
CA ARG A 236 1.47 -16.60 -6.72
C ARG A 236 0.27 -15.76 -6.32
N ILE A 237 0.18 -14.53 -6.80
CA ILE A 237 -0.85 -13.56 -6.39
C ILE A 237 -1.59 -12.99 -7.59
N LEU A 238 -0.88 -12.33 -8.53
CA LEU A 238 -1.53 -11.52 -9.54
C LEU A 238 -2.30 -12.35 -10.56
N ASP A 239 -1.69 -13.40 -11.13
CA ASP A 239 -2.34 -14.28 -12.11
C ASP A 239 -3.51 -15.06 -11.47
N PRO A 240 -3.36 -15.73 -10.31
CA PRO A 240 -4.47 -16.41 -9.66
C PRO A 240 -5.62 -15.49 -9.26
N LEU A 241 -5.33 -14.25 -8.83
CA LEU A 241 -6.36 -13.23 -8.57
C LEU A 241 -6.93 -12.61 -9.84
N GLY A 242 -6.37 -12.87 -11.03
CA GLY A 242 -6.80 -12.24 -12.28
C GLY A 242 -6.44 -10.75 -12.37
N MET A 243 -5.43 -10.28 -11.66
CA MET A 243 -4.95 -8.89 -11.63
C MET A 243 -4.06 -8.58 -12.85
N ARG A 244 -4.67 -8.53 -14.03
CA ARG A 244 -3.98 -8.52 -15.34
C ARG A 244 -3.35 -7.17 -15.70
N ASP A 245 -3.69 -6.12 -15.00
CA ASP A 245 -3.20 -4.75 -15.20
C ASP A 245 -2.30 -4.29 -14.03
N THR A 246 -1.90 -5.22 -13.15
CA THR A 246 -1.00 -4.96 -12.02
C THR A 246 0.40 -5.46 -12.35
N SER A 247 1.38 -4.54 -12.33
CA SER A 247 2.77 -4.82 -12.70
C SER A 247 3.69 -3.68 -12.26
N PHE A 248 5.01 -3.85 -12.41
CA PHE A 248 5.99 -2.76 -12.15
C PHE A 248 6.12 -1.78 -13.34
N TYR A 249 5.65 -2.14 -14.52
CA TYR A 249 5.51 -1.25 -15.69
C TYR A 249 4.52 -1.84 -16.69
N VAL A 250 3.95 -0.98 -17.53
CA VAL A 250 2.93 -1.36 -18.53
C VAL A 250 3.64 -1.79 -19.82
N LYS A 251 3.95 -3.09 -19.93
CA LYS A 251 4.65 -3.66 -21.08
C LYS A 251 3.85 -3.57 -22.38
N ASP A 252 2.55 -3.81 -22.30
CA ASP A 252 1.66 -3.80 -23.45
C ASP A 252 1.32 -2.37 -23.85
N GLN A 253 1.85 -1.93 -25.01
CA GLN A 253 1.64 -0.57 -25.52
C GLN A 253 0.17 -0.26 -25.82
N SER A 254 -0.65 -1.25 -26.12
CA SER A 254 -2.09 -1.05 -26.33
C SER A 254 -2.82 -0.56 -25.08
N LYS A 255 -2.24 -0.78 -23.90
CA LYS A 255 -2.74 -0.32 -22.61
C LYS A 255 -2.27 1.09 -22.21
N TRP A 256 -1.27 1.66 -22.89
CA TRP A 256 -0.74 2.98 -22.54
C TRP A 256 -1.79 4.11 -22.53
N PRO A 257 -2.78 4.13 -23.45
CA PRO A 257 -3.86 5.11 -23.38
C PRO A 257 -4.71 5.03 -22.10
N ARG A 258 -4.65 3.92 -21.36
CA ARG A 258 -5.37 3.74 -20.10
C ARG A 258 -4.64 4.27 -18.87
N ILE A 259 -3.38 4.70 -19.01
CA ILE A 259 -2.57 5.20 -17.88
C ILE A 259 -3.10 6.56 -17.44
N ALA A 260 -3.42 6.65 -16.14
CA ALA A 260 -3.85 7.89 -15.51
C ALA A 260 -2.65 8.82 -15.24
N GLU A 261 -2.79 10.08 -15.64
CA GLU A 261 -1.77 11.11 -15.48
C GLU A 261 -2.20 12.17 -14.46
N PRO A 262 -1.25 12.77 -13.72
CA PRO A 262 -1.54 13.89 -12.83
C PRO A 262 -1.86 15.17 -13.59
N LEU A 263 -2.28 16.20 -12.88
CA LEU A 263 -2.35 17.55 -13.44
C LEU A 263 -0.98 17.98 -13.97
N VAL A 264 -0.96 18.76 -15.06
CA VAL A 264 0.26 19.20 -15.74
C VAL A 264 1.27 19.89 -14.81
N ASN A 265 0.77 20.57 -13.78
CA ASN A 265 1.60 21.28 -12.80
C ASN A 265 2.05 20.42 -11.60
N ASP A 266 1.56 19.19 -11.49
CA ASP A 266 1.93 18.28 -10.40
C ASP A 266 3.13 17.42 -10.80
N ARG A 267 4.34 17.98 -10.60
CA ARG A 267 5.60 17.33 -10.96
C ARG A 267 6.06 16.27 -9.96
N ALA A 268 5.40 16.18 -8.79
CA ALA A 268 5.81 15.27 -7.73
C ALA A 268 5.65 13.79 -8.12
N ILE A 269 4.72 13.50 -9.04
CA ILE A 269 4.38 12.12 -9.47
C ILE A 269 4.26 11.98 -11.00
N GLY A 270 4.64 13.01 -11.76
CA GLY A 270 4.62 13.00 -13.22
C GLY A 270 5.68 12.06 -13.81
N ARG A 271 5.79 12.06 -15.14
CA ARG A 271 6.74 11.21 -15.89
C ARG A 271 8.20 11.41 -15.49
N ASP A 272 8.53 12.60 -14.99
CA ASP A 272 9.88 12.98 -14.57
C ASP A 272 10.18 12.63 -13.10
N ALA A 273 9.19 12.09 -12.35
CA ALA A 273 9.38 11.69 -10.98
C ALA A 273 10.14 10.37 -10.86
N GLU A 274 10.59 10.04 -9.65
CA GLU A 274 11.45 8.90 -9.33
C GLU A 274 10.89 7.55 -9.80
N PHE A 275 9.59 7.30 -9.60
CA PHE A 275 8.87 6.15 -10.17
C PHE A 275 8.22 6.46 -11.52
N GLY A 276 8.53 7.56 -12.09
CA GLY A 276 8.36 8.14 -13.40
C GLY A 276 7.28 7.58 -14.30
N ASP A 277 7.65 7.39 -15.53
CA ASP A 277 6.75 6.90 -16.57
C ASP A 277 6.59 5.37 -16.48
N PRO A 278 5.39 4.84 -16.21
CA PRO A 278 5.16 3.40 -16.14
C PRO A 278 5.25 2.70 -17.52
N ARG A 279 5.46 3.43 -18.61
CA ARG A 279 5.72 2.88 -19.93
C ARG A 279 7.18 2.43 -20.09
N VAL A 280 8.05 2.94 -19.23
CA VAL A 280 9.50 2.65 -19.28
C VAL A 280 9.80 1.47 -18.36
N PRO A 281 10.33 0.35 -18.88
CA PRO A 281 10.76 -0.78 -18.05
C PRO A 281 11.90 -0.36 -17.14
N ARG A 282 11.87 -0.86 -15.90
CA ARG A 282 12.93 -0.69 -14.90
C ARG A 282 13.36 -2.05 -14.38
N ARG A 283 14.65 -2.21 -14.12
CA ARG A 283 15.17 -3.42 -13.49
C ARG A 283 14.82 -3.49 -12.00
N TRP A 284 14.64 -2.31 -11.37
CA TRP A 284 14.25 -2.24 -9.97
C TRP A 284 12.73 -2.47 -9.81
N GLU A 285 12.41 -3.64 -9.32
CA GLU A 285 11.04 -4.04 -8.94
C GLU A 285 10.80 -3.60 -7.48
N SER A 286 10.54 -2.30 -7.27
CA SER A 286 10.35 -1.72 -5.94
C SER A 286 9.10 -2.27 -5.26
N GLY A 287 9.26 -3.24 -4.37
CA GLY A 287 8.15 -3.78 -3.56
C GLY A 287 7.50 -2.74 -2.65
N GLY A 288 8.24 -1.66 -2.35
CA GLY A 288 7.76 -0.54 -1.55
C GLY A 288 6.93 0.49 -2.31
N GLY A 289 6.93 0.49 -3.66
CA GLY A 289 6.22 1.58 -4.35
C GLY A 289 6.21 1.55 -5.88
N GLY A 290 6.74 0.51 -6.52
CA GLY A 290 6.98 0.51 -7.96
C GLY A 290 5.81 0.08 -8.83
N MET A 291 4.68 -0.38 -8.26
CA MET A 291 3.61 -0.96 -9.05
C MET A 291 2.63 0.06 -9.63
N VAL A 292 2.02 -0.35 -10.74
CA VAL A 292 0.77 0.18 -11.27
C VAL A 292 -0.34 -0.84 -11.09
N SER A 293 -1.61 -0.37 -11.04
CA SER A 293 -2.79 -1.23 -10.96
C SER A 293 -4.05 -0.48 -11.41
N THR A 294 -5.15 -1.21 -11.52
CA THR A 294 -6.50 -0.65 -11.68
C THR A 294 -7.32 -0.82 -10.41
N ALA A 295 -8.41 -0.06 -10.28
CA ALA A 295 -9.35 -0.25 -9.17
C ALA A 295 -9.96 -1.66 -9.17
N ALA A 296 -10.18 -2.23 -10.35
CA ALA A 296 -10.72 -3.58 -10.53
C ALA A 296 -9.75 -4.67 -10.03
N ASP A 297 -8.49 -4.61 -10.43
CA ASP A 297 -7.47 -5.57 -9.99
C ASP A 297 -7.28 -5.48 -8.47
N TYR A 298 -7.14 -4.25 -7.96
CA TYR A 298 -6.92 -4.06 -6.53
C TYR A 298 -8.13 -4.50 -5.69
N ALA A 299 -9.36 -4.33 -6.21
CA ALA A 299 -10.58 -4.83 -5.56
C ALA A 299 -10.56 -6.36 -5.38
N ARG A 300 -10.01 -7.11 -6.33
CA ARG A 300 -9.85 -8.58 -6.18
C ARG A 300 -8.87 -8.93 -5.05
N PHE A 301 -7.77 -8.19 -4.95
CA PHE A 301 -6.83 -8.33 -3.84
C PHE A 301 -7.49 -8.03 -2.48
N LEU A 302 -8.29 -6.94 -2.39
CA LEU A 302 -9.02 -6.61 -1.18
C LEU A 302 -10.11 -7.64 -0.84
N GLN A 303 -10.79 -8.18 -1.84
CA GLN A 303 -11.78 -9.24 -1.61
C GLN A 303 -11.12 -10.50 -1.04
N MET A 304 -9.95 -10.90 -1.53
CA MET A 304 -9.17 -12.01 -0.98
C MET A 304 -8.82 -11.76 0.49
N LEU A 305 -8.36 -10.55 0.83
CA LEU A 305 -8.05 -10.18 2.22
C LEU A 305 -9.30 -10.21 3.11
N LEU A 306 -10.42 -9.61 2.67
CA LEU A 306 -11.69 -9.60 3.40
C LEU A 306 -12.24 -11.01 3.61
N SER A 307 -12.04 -11.90 2.63
CA SER A 307 -12.42 -13.31 2.69
C SER A 307 -11.38 -14.18 3.42
N SER A 308 -10.58 -13.56 4.31
CA SER A 308 -9.62 -14.26 5.17
C SER A 308 -8.59 -15.11 4.42
N GLY A 309 -8.14 -14.61 3.26
CA GLY A 309 -7.07 -15.24 2.48
C GLY A 309 -7.53 -16.21 1.40
N THR A 310 -8.82 -16.28 1.09
CA THR A 310 -9.38 -17.17 0.06
C THR A 310 -10.24 -16.39 -0.94
N LEU A 311 -10.12 -16.67 -2.22
CA LEU A 311 -10.99 -16.14 -3.28
C LEU A 311 -11.10 -17.14 -4.42
N ASP A 312 -12.31 -17.29 -5.01
CA ASP A 312 -12.60 -18.19 -6.14
C ASP A 312 -12.05 -19.62 -5.90
N GLU A 313 -12.31 -20.18 -4.71
CA GLU A 313 -11.84 -21.50 -4.23
C GLU A 313 -10.30 -21.63 -4.14
N HIS A 314 -9.54 -20.56 -4.46
CA HIS A 314 -8.10 -20.54 -4.32
C HIS A 314 -7.68 -20.01 -2.93
N HIS A 315 -6.78 -20.76 -2.29
CA HIS A 315 -6.25 -20.42 -0.97
C HIS A 315 -4.90 -19.73 -1.12
N TYR A 316 -4.83 -18.45 -0.71
CA TYR A 316 -3.62 -17.61 -0.80
C TYR A 316 -2.86 -17.59 0.52
N LEU A 317 -3.58 -17.36 1.62
CA LEU A 317 -3.07 -17.34 2.98
C LEU A 317 -4.10 -17.93 3.94
N SER A 318 -3.64 -18.46 5.06
CA SER A 318 -4.54 -18.93 6.12
C SER A 318 -5.24 -17.74 6.81
N PRO A 319 -6.44 -17.95 7.39
CA PRO A 319 -7.08 -16.93 8.20
C PRO A 319 -6.21 -16.44 9.36
N LYS A 320 -5.30 -17.29 9.87
CA LYS A 320 -4.36 -16.92 10.94
C LYS A 320 -3.28 -15.95 10.46
N SER A 321 -2.78 -16.12 9.24
CA SER A 321 -1.83 -15.17 8.64
C SER A 321 -2.48 -13.83 8.37
N ILE A 322 -3.69 -13.80 7.81
CA ILE A 322 -4.44 -12.56 7.64
C ILE A 322 -4.66 -11.87 8.99
N ALA A 323 -5.11 -12.61 10.02
CA ALA A 323 -5.29 -12.05 11.36
C ALA A 323 -3.99 -11.51 11.96
N ALA A 324 -2.85 -12.20 11.77
CA ALA A 324 -1.56 -11.71 12.21
C ALA A 324 -1.14 -10.43 11.50
N MET A 325 -1.35 -10.38 10.17
CA MET A 325 -1.01 -9.20 9.35
C MET A 325 -1.86 -7.98 9.71
N THR A 326 -3.11 -8.18 10.08
CA THR A 326 -4.08 -7.11 10.40
C THR A 326 -4.27 -6.90 11.91
N SER A 327 -3.37 -7.43 12.74
CA SER A 327 -3.28 -7.16 14.17
C SER A 327 -2.18 -6.16 14.47
N ASN A 328 -2.32 -5.43 15.60
CA ASN A 328 -1.29 -4.48 16.01
C ASN A 328 0.02 -5.21 16.39
N GLN A 329 1.09 -4.92 15.67
CA GLN A 329 2.44 -5.46 15.86
C GLN A 329 3.40 -4.49 16.53
N ILE A 330 2.90 -3.30 16.94
CA ILE A 330 3.67 -2.23 17.58
C ILE A 330 3.01 -1.82 18.90
N GLY A 331 3.64 -0.89 19.61
CA GLY A 331 3.12 -0.40 20.90
C GLY A 331 3.88 -0.97 22.08
N PRO A 332 3.49 -0.63 23.33
CA PRO A 332 4.23 -0.97 24.54
C PRO A 332 4.49 -2.46 24.72
N ALA A 333 3.52 -3.31 24.40
CA ALA A 333 3.67 -4.77 24.51
C ALA A 333 4.75 -5.34 23.55
N ALA A 334 4.99 -4.66 22.42
CA ALA A 334 6.03 -5.03 21.45
C ALA A 334 7.35 -4.28 21.69
N GLY A 335 7.42 -3.36 22.68
CA GLY A 335 8.58 -2.51 22.90
C GLY A 335 8.82 -1.49 21.77
N VAL A 336 7.80 -1.18 20.96
CA VAL A 336 7.90 -0.31 19.78
C VAL A 336 7.10 0.96 20.00
N VAL A 337 7.73 2.10 19.76
CA VAL A 337 7.06 3.40 19.81
C VAL A 337 6.84 3.98 18.41
N PRO A 338 5.75 4.76 18.19
CA PRO A 338 5.61 5.56 16.99
C PRO A 338 6.74 6.60 16.88
N GLY A 339 7.33 6.70 15.68
CA GLY A 339 8.28 7.78 15.39
C GLY A 339 7.58 9.12 15.12
N PRO A 340 8.35 10.19 14.94
CA PRO A 340 7.81 11.55 14.78
C PRO A 340 6.95 11.73 13.52
N PHE A 341 7.13 10.85 12.52
CA PHE A 341 6.36 10.86 11.27
C PHE A 341 5.47 9.62 11.18
N TYR A 342 4.64 9.39 12.18
CA TYR A 342 3.73 8.24 12.23
C TYR A 342 2.54 8.42 11.28
N LEU A 343 2.64 7.87 10.08
CA LEU A 343 1.67 8.07 9.00
C LEU A 343 0.26 7.48 9.26
N PRO A 344 0.10 6.37 9.99
CA PRO A 344 -1.24 5.88 10.32
C PRO A 344 -2.08 6.90 11.07
N GLY A 345 -1.46 7.70 11.94
CA GLY A 345 -2.11 8.74 12.73
C GLY A 345 -2.70 8.21 14.04
N PRO A 346 -3.35 9.10 14.82
CA PRO A 346 -3.93 8.76 16.11
C PRO A 346 -5.04 7.72 15.97
N GLY A 347 -5.14 6.82 16.94
CA GLY A 347 -6.15 5.75 16.97
C GLY A 347 -5.80 4.52 16.13
N PHE A 348 -4.65 4.53 15.46
CA PHE A 348 -4.18 3.40 14.67
C PHE A 348 -2.88 2.81 15.23
N GLY A 349 -2.78 1.48 15.17
CA GLY A 349 -1.54 0.73 15.24
C GLY A 349 -1.05 0.34 13.85
N PHE A 350 -0.07 -0.55 13.80
CA PHE A 350 0.46 -1.07 12.55
C PHE A 350 0.67 -2.59 12.65
N GLY A 351 0.19 -3.30 11.65
CA GLY A 351 0.37 -4.73 11.49
C GLY A 351 1.58 -5.08 10.61
N LEU A 352 1.44 -6.12 9.80
CA LEU A 352 2.43 -6.48 8.78
C LEU A 352 1.94 -5.96 7.43
N GLY A 353 2.40 -4.76 7.07
CA GLY A 353 2.05 -4.07 5.81
C GLY A 353 0.78 -3.20 5.84
N PHE A 354 0.07 -3.12 6.96
CA PHE A 354 -1.18 -2.37 7.12
C PHE A 354 -1.21 -1.52 8.38
N ALA A 355 -1.79 -0.32 8.29
CA ALA A 355 -2.28 0.40 9.45
C ALA A 355 -3.58 -0.26 9.93
N VAL A 356 -3.77 -0.37 11.24
CA VAL A 356 -4.91 -1.07 11.85
C VAL A 356 -5.58 -0.15 12.86
N ARG A 357 -6.89 0.07 12.75
CA ARG A 357 -7.63 0.88 13.72
C ARG A 357 -7.77 0.16 15.06
N LEU A 358 -7.32 0.82 16.12
CA LEU A 358 -7.37 0.29 17.49
C LEU A 358 -8.46 0.97 18.32
N GLU A 359 -8.73 2.26 18.06
CA GLU A 359 -9.59 3.10 18.86
C GLU A 359 -10.76 3.67 18.03
N PRO A 360 -12.00 3.60 18.55
CA PRO A 360 -13.16 4.02 17.78
C PRO A 360 -13.30 5.54 17.61
N GLY A 361 -12.85 6.34 18.57
CA GLY A 361 -13.14 7.77 18.64
C GLY A 361 -11.93 8.70 18.55
N VAL A 362 -10.73 8.18 18.33
CA VAL A 362 -9.49 8.98 18.33
C VAL A 362 -9.10 9.43 16.93
N ALA A 363 -9.36 8.61 15.91
CA ALA A 363 -9.06 8.95 14.53
C ALA A 363 -9.99 10.05 13.98
N PRO A 364 -9.52 10.93 13.08
CA PRO A 364 -10.32 12.01 12.53
C PRO A 364 -11.39 11.56 11.52
N GLN A 365 -11.35 10.28 11.09
CA GLN A 365 -12.33 9.68 10.19
C GLN A 365 -13.16 8.60 10.88
N LEU A 366 -14.39 8.39 10.41
CA LEU A 366 -15.26 7.29 10.83
C LEU A 366 -14.63 5.93 10.44
N GLY A 367 -15.05 4.86 11.10
CA GLY A 367 -14.61 3.49 10.81
C GLY A 367 -14.77 2.58 12.02
N SER A 368 -14.54 1.28 11.84
CA SER A 368 -14.64 0.26 12.88
C SER A 368 -13.28 -0.12 13.45
N VAL A 369 -13.23 -0.47 14.73
CA VAL A 369 -12.04 -1.14 15.30
C VAL A 369 -11.78 -2.44 14.54
N GLY A 370 -10.53 -2.65 14.11
CA GLY A 370 -10.13 -3.75 13.25
C GLY A 370 -10.12 -3.42 11.75
N GLU A 371 -10.62 -2.23 11.35
CA GLU A 371 -10.39 -1.70 9.99
C GLU A 371 -8.88 -1.60 9.72
N TYR A 372 -8.45 -1.98 8.51
CA TYR A 372 -7.07 -1.82 8.09
C TYR A 372 -6.97 -1.19 6.71
N PHE A 373 -5.90 -0.42 6.51
CA PHE A 373 -5.73 0.36 5.29
C PHE A 373 -4.27 0.60 4.94
N TRP A 374 -4.06 1.09 3.73
CA TRP A 374 -2.87 1.82 3.33
C TRP A 374 -3.19 2.77 2.16
N SER A 375 -2.18 3.59 1.78
CA SER A 375 -2.36 4.60 0.73
C SER A 375 -1.10 4.76 -0.10
N GLY A 376 -1.25 5.22 -1.34
CA GLY A 376 -0.16 5.57 -2.25
C GLY A 376 0.13 7.06 -2.25
N ALA A 377 1.38 7.42 -2.49
CA ALA A 377 1.84 8.80 -2.54
C ALA A 377 1.10 9.64 -3.58
N GLY A 378 0.65 9.03 -4.68
CA GLY A 378 -0.10 9.67 -5.77
C GLY A 378 -1.55 10.02 -5.44
N GLY A 379 -2.07 9.59 -4.28
CA GLY A 379 -3.46 9.83 -3.89
C GLY A 379 -4.37 8.60 -3.95
N THR A 380 -3.84 7.44 -4.32
CA THR A 380 -4.56 6.17 -4.23
C THR A 380 -4.71 5.74 -2.77
N THR A 381 -5.82 5.11 -2.42
CA THR A 381 -6.07 4.60 -1.06
C THR A 381 -7.05 3.43 -1.10
N PHE A 382 -6.93 2.57 -0.12
CA PHE A 382 -7.92 1.52 0.17
C PHE A 382 -8.11 1.38 1.67
N TRP A 383 -9.23 0.81 2.05
CA TRP A 383 -9.44 0.24 3.39
C TRP A 383 -10.34 -0.99 3.30
N VAL A 384 -10.17 -1.87 4.27
CA VAL A 384 -10.99 -3.06 4.48
C VAL A 384 -11.53 -3.02 5.89
N ASP A 385 -12.82 -3.16 6.05
CA ASP A 385 -13.51 -3.25 7.33
C ASP A 385 -14.22 -4.60 7.46
N PRO A 386 -13.60 -5.58 8.14
CA PRO A 386 -14.21 -6.90 8.32
C PRO A 386 -15.49 -6.88 9.14
N LYS A 387 -15.67 -5.88 10.01
CA LYS A 387 -16.88 -5.76 10.84
C LYS A 387 -18.11 -5.38 10.00
N GLU A 388 -17.90 -4.52 9.00
CA GLU A 388 -18.94 -4.08 8.08
C GLU A 388 -19.03 -4.93 6.82
N ASP A 389 -18.18 -5.98 6.70
CA ASP A 389 -18.02 -6.79 5.48
C ASP A 389 -17.88 -5.89 4.24
N LEU A 390 -16.95 -4.93 4.33
CA LEU A 390 -16.80 -3.82 3.40
C LEU A 390 -15.33 -3.61 3.03
N PHE A 391 -15.10 -3.28 1.75
CA PHE A 391 -13.86 -2.60 1.37
C PHE A 391 -14.14 -1.48 0.36
N VAL A 392 -13.17 -0.57 0.30
CA VAL A 392 -13.15 0.53 -0.66
C VAL A 392 -11.78 0.61 -1.30
N VAL A 393 -11.75 0.84 -2.60
CA VAL A 393 -10.56 1.29 -3.32
C VAL A 393 -10.87 2.56 -4.07
N PHE A 394 -10.04 3.58 -3.85
CA PHE A 394 -10.13 4.89 -4.51
C PHE A 394 -8.79 5.20 -5.17
N MET A 395 -8.83 5.63 -6.42
CA MET A 395 -7.64 5.93 -7.20
C MET A 395 -7.71 7.29 -7.87
N MET A 396 -6.71 8.10 -7.65
CA MET A 396 -6.45 9.38 -8.32
C MET A 396 -4.94 9.60 -8.44
N GLN A 397 -4.53 10.60 -9.23
CA GLN A 397 -3.15 11.04 -9.34
C GLN A 397 -3.06 12.52 -8.92
N SER A 398 -3.20 12.75 -7.59
CA SER A 398 -3.13 14.08 -6.96
C SER A 398 -2.58 13.98 -5.54
N PRO A 399 -1.24 13.98 -5.35
CA PRO A 399 -0.57 13.73 -4.07
C PRO A 399 -0.94 14.73 -2.98
N ALA A 400 -1.15 16.01 -3.34
CA ALA A 400 -1.51 17.06 -2.38
C ALA A 400 -2.87 16.81 -1.71
N GLN A 401 -3.77 16.07 -2.35
CA GLN A 401 -5.13 15.84 -1.88
C GLN A 401 -5.31 14.52 -1.11
N ARG A 402 -4.28 13.66 -1.04
CA ARG A 402 -4.40 12.28 -0.55
C ARG A 402 -5.01 12.16 0.86
N LEU A 403 -4.58 12.99 1.82
CA LEU A 403 -5.06 12.90 3.21
C LEU A 403 -6.50 13.39 3.33
N ARG A 404 -6.80 14.52 2.66
CA ARG A 404 -8.15 15.11 2.65
C ARG A 404 -9.18 14.13 2.07
N TYR A 405 -8.84 13.51 0.93
CA TYR A 405 -9.72 12.52 0.29
C TYR A 405 -9.89 11.27 1.15
N ARG A 406 -8.82 10.75 1.75
CA ARG A 406 -8.93 9.59 2.65
C ARG A 406 -9.93 9.84 3.78
N ILE A 407 -9.83 10.99 4.47
CA ILE A 407 -10.73 11.33 5.57
C ILE A 407 -12.16 11.55 5.07
N ALA A 408 -12.34 12.34 4.01
CA ALA A 408 -13.66 12.66 3.49
C ALA A 408 -14.42 11.43 2.98
N LEU A 409 -13.75 10.57 2.23
CA LEU A 409 -14.35 9.34 1.69
C LEU A 409 -14.77 8.38 2.81
N HIS A 410 -13.93 8.17 3.84
CA HIS A 410 -14.35 7.38 5.02
C HIS A 410 -15.64 7.94 5.61
N ASN A 411 -15.70 9.24 5.88
CA ASN A 411 -16.87 9.84 6.50
C ASN A 411 -18.13 9.71 5.63
N MET A 412 -18.00 9.86 4.30
CA MET A 412 -19.14 9.71 3.39
C MET A 412 -19.60 8.26 3.24
N VAL A 413 -18.67 7.30 3.17
CA VAL A 413 -19.01 5.88 3.06
C VAL A 413 -19.64 5.35 4.35
N TYR A 414 -19.04 5.62 5.51
CA TYR A 414 -19.63 5.20 6.79
C TYR A 414 -20.91 5.95 7.14
N GLY A 415 -21.04 7.22 6.70
CA GLY A 415 -22.28 7.97 6.81
C GLY A 415 -23.43 7.45 5.94
N ALA A 416 -23.12 6.59 4.97
CA ALA A 416 -24.11 5.95 4.12
C ALA A 416 -24.59 4.58 4.65
N LEU A 417 -24.02 4.05 5.74
CA LEU A 417 -24.49 2.79 6.32
C LEU A 417 -25.95 2.92 6.78
N LYS A 418 -26.77 1.92 6.41
CA LYS A 418 -28.10 1.71 7.00
C LYS A 418 -27.93 0.94 8.31
N ASN A 419 -28.75 1.25 9.29
CA ASN A 419 -28.83 0.52 10.56
C ASN A 419 -29.29 -0.93 10.34
#